data_7474e18327a100af9f25e0f5f10ab028
#
_entry.id   7474e18327a100af9f25e0f5f10ab028
#
_cell.length_a   1.000
_cell.length_b   1.000
_cell.length_c   1.000
_cell.angle_alpha   90.00
_cell.angle_beta   90.00
_cell.angle_gamma   90.00
#
_symmetry.space_group_name_H-M   'P 1'
#
loop_
_entity.id
_entity.type
_entity.pdbx_description
1 polymer ?
#
loop_
_entity_poly.entity_id
_entity_poly.type
_entity_poly.pdbx_seq_one_letter_code
_entity_poly.pdbx_strand_id
1 'polypeptide(L)'
;MTEALPLDQRPVILTGDRPTGPLHLGHYVGSLRNRVAHQHSYRQFVMLADAQALTDNMDDTGKVRRNVMEVALDYLAVGIDPAATTIFIQSQIPELAELTYYYLNLVTVARLERNPTVKEEIRLRGFERDIPAGF
;
A
#
# COMPACT_ATOMS: atom_id res chain seq x y z
N MET A 1 13.61 -26.37 -20.31
CA MET A 1 13.69 -25.57 -19.06
C MET A 1 14.04 -24.16 -19.49
N THR A 2 13.07 -23.24 -19.44
CA THR A 2 13.32 -21.83 -19.75
C THR A 2 14.10 -21.23 -18.59
N GLU A 3 15.31 -20.77 -18.84
CA GLU A 3 16.15 -20.12 -17.84
C GLU A 3 15.44 -18.88 -17.30
N ALA A 4 15.40 -18.70 -15.99
CA ALA A 4 14.72 -17.56 -15.37
C ALA A 4 15.47 -16.27 -15.75
N LEU A 5 14.74 -15.24 -16.17
CA LEU A 5 15.31 -13.94 -16.51
C LEU A 5 16.09 -13.35 -15.31
N PRO A 6 17.20 -12.63 -15.54
CA PRO A 6 17.87 -11.83 -14.55
C PRO A 6 16.88 -10.87 -13.85
N LEU A 7 17.10 -10.56 -12.57
CA LEU A 7 16.15 -9.79 -11.75
C LEU A 7 15.80 -8.44 -12.35
N ASP A 8 16.76 -7.74 -12.94
CA ASP A 8 16.63 -6.44 -13.57
C ASP A 8 15.80 -6.46 -14.89
N GLN A 9 15.66 -7.63 -15.50
CA GLN A 9 14.89 -7.84 -16.73
C GLN A 9 13.48 -8.40 -16.49
N ARG A 10 13.15 -8.75 -15.24
CA ARG A 10 11.81 -9.24 -14.90
C ARG A 10 10.79 -8.11 -14.90
N PRO A 11 9.55 -8.37 -15.33
CA PRO A 11 8.47 -7.41 -15.16
C PRO A 11 8.30 -7.00 -13.68
N VAL A 12 7.98 -5.74 -13.44
CA VAL A 12 7.81 -5.20 -12.09
C VAL A 12 6.37 -5.37 -11.61
N ILE A 13 6.21 -5.87 -10.39
CA ILE A 13 4.94 -5.85 -9.66
C ILE A 13 5.13 -4.98 -8.43
N LEU A 14 4.24 -3.98 -8.25
CA LEU A 14 4.12 -3.19 -7.03
C LEU A 14 2.74 -3.41 -6.43
N THR A 15 2.71 -3.85 -5.18
CA THR A 15 1.48 -4.00 -4.38
C THR A 15 1.71 -3.44 -3.00
N GLY A 16 0.65 -3.33 -2.18
CA GLY A 16 0.78 -2.91 -0.80
C GLY A 16 -0.51 -3.07 -0.03
N ASP A 17 -0.39 -2.99 1.29
CA ASP A 17 -1.53 -3.00 2.21
C ASP A 17 -1.40 -1.84 3.21
N ARG A 18 -2.54 -1.27 3.62
CA ARG A 18 -2.59 -0.31 4.71
C ARG A 18 -2.50 -1.06 6.05
N PRO A 19 -1.53 -0.77 6.93
CA PRO A 19 -1.38 -1.46 8.20
C PRO A 19 -2.40 -0.94 9.23
N THR A 20 -3.69 -1.19 8.98
CA THR A 20 -4.80 -0.78 9.84
C THR A 20 -5.18 -1.83 10.88
N GLY A 21 -4.64 -3.05 10.74
CA GLY A 21 -4.82 -4.22 11.61
C GLY A 21 -4.09 -5.43 11.07
N PRO A 22 -4.11 -6.56 11.78
CA PRO A 22 -3.56 -7.83 11.31
C PRO A 22 -4.24 -8.28 10.01
N LEU A 23 -3.48 -8.97 9.16
CA LEU A 23 -4.04 -9.54 7.94
C LEU A 23 -4.93 -10.75 8.27
N HIS A 24 -5.90 -11.02 7.44
CA HIS A 24 -6.85 -12.12 7.61
C HIS A 24 -6.96 -12.96 6.33
N LEU A 25 -7.74 -14.04 6.38
CA LEU A 25 -7.93 -14.99 5.28
C LEU A 25 -8.34 -14.30 3.95
N GLY A 26 -9.12 -13.21 4.02
CA GLY A 26 -9.49 -12.44 2.85
C GLY A 26 -8.29 -11.80 2.14
N HIS A 27 -7.32 -11.27 2.89
CA HIS A 27 -6.07 -10.77 2.33
C HIS A 27 -5.25 -11.91 1.71
N TYR A 28 -5.19 -13.08 2.38
CA TYR A 28 -4.47 -14.22 1.86
C TYR A 28 -5.02 -14.67 0.50
N VAL A 29 -6.32 -14.94 0.41
CA VAL A 29 -6.96 -15.43 -0.82
C VAL A 29 -6.98 -14.37 -1.91
N GLY A 30 -7.25 -13.11 -1.54
CA GLY A 30 -7.39 -12.00 -2.49
C GLY A 30 -6.06 -11.49 -3.07
N SER A 31 -4.96 -11.60 -2.33
CA SER A 31 -3.70 -10.94 -2.69
C SER A 31 -2.46 -11.75 -2.35
N LEU A 32 -2.25 -12.16 -1.09
CA LEU A 32 -0.96 -12.69 -0.61
C LEU A 32 -0.56 -13.98 -1.32
N ARG A 33 -1.50 -14.89 -1.55
CA ARG A 33 -1.25 -16.13 -2.29
C ARG A 33 -0.64 -15.87 -3.68
N ASN A 34 -1.11 -14.84 -4.37
CA ASN A 34 -0.59 -14.49 -5.68
C ASN A 34 0.81 -13.85 -5.57
N ARG A 35 1.04 -13.03 -4.54
CA ARG A 35 2.36 -12.45 -4.26
C ARG A 35 3.40 -13.55 -4.01
N VAL A 36 3.07 -14.55 -3.20
CA VAL A 36 3.95 -15.73 -2.96
C VAL A 36 4.19 -16.50 -4.26
N ALA A 37 3.17 -16.73 -5.07
CA ALA A 37 3.30 -17.47 -6.32
C ALA A 37 4.18 -16.74 -7.36
N HIS A 38 4.19 -15.42 -7.35
CA HIS A 38 4.89 -14.61 -8.35
C HIS A 38 6.27 -14.09 -7.94
N GLN A 39 6.65 -14.21 -6.67
CA GLN A 39 7.87 -13.60 -6.13
C GLN A 39 9.18 -14.00 -6.83
N HIS A 40 9.23 -15.19 -7.44
CA HIS A 40 10.42 -15.65 -8.17
C HIS A 40 10.35 -15.38 -9.69
N SER A 41 9.19 -15.03 -10.22
CA SER A 41 8.98 -14.76 -11.65
C SER A 41 9.01 -13.28 -12.00
N TYR A 42 8.77 -12.42 -11.01
CA TYR A 42 8.70 -10.96 -11.17
C TYR A 42 9.70 -10.26 -10.23
N ARG A 43 10.06 -9.03 -10.57
CA ARG A 43 10.69 -8.11 -9.64
C ARG A 43 9.61 -7.49 -8.76
N GLN A 44 9.40 -8.05 -7.58
CA GLN A 44 8.26 -7.73 -6.73
C GLN A 44 8.63 -6.75 -5.62
N PHE A 45 7.75 -5.75 -5.45
CA PHE A 45 7.79 -4.77 -4.38
C PHE A 45 6.47 -4.83 -3.60
N VAL A 46 6.56 -4.86 -2.27
CA VAL A 46 5.39 -4.88 -1.39
C VAL A 46 5.51 -3.74 -0.38
N MET A 47 4.59 -2.81 -0.47
CA MET A 47 4.56 -1.59 0.34
C MET A 47 3.69 -1.76 1.60
N LEU A 48 4.23 -1.39 2.74
CA LEU A 48 3.47 -1.13 3.95
C LEU A 48 3.04 0.34 3.90
N ALA A 49 1.79 0.60 3.54
CA ALA A 49 1.25 1.93 3.25
C ALA A 49 0.85 2.67 4.54
N ASP A 50 1.82 2.92 5.41
CA ASP A 50 1.63 3.54 6.73
C ASP A 50 1.17 4.99 6.63
N ALA A 51 1.72 5.79 5.72
CA ALA A 51 1.29 7.17 5.51
C ALA A 51 -0.17 7.21 5.03
N GLN A 52 -0.57 6.33 4.12
CA GLN A 52 -1.96 6.22 3.68
C GLN A 52 -2.88 5.73 4.80
N ALA A 53 -2.41 4.85 5.69
CA ALA A 53 -3.19 4.38 6.83
C ALA A 53 -3.54 5.49 7.82
N LEU A 54 -2.76 6.57 7.87
CA LEU A 54 -3.02 7.72 8.72
C LEU A 54 -4.30 8.47 8.32
N THR A 55 -4.73 8.44 7.06
CA THR A 55 -5.98 9.09 6.63
C THR A 55 -7.20 8.60 7.41
N ASP A 56 -7.13 7.37 7.93
CA ASP A 56 -8.21 6.69 8.65
C ASP A 56 -7.93 6.51 10.14
N ASN A 57 -6.70 6.75 10.60
CA ASN A 57 -6.23 6.42 11.95
C ASN A 57 -5.43 7.58 12.56
N MET A 58 -5.81 8.83 12.25
CA MET A 58 -5.16 10.03 12.80
C MET A 58 -5.21 10.08 14.32
N ASP A 59 -6.29 9.56 14.93
CA ASP A 59 -6.50 9.58 16.38
C ASP A 59 -5.61 8.58 17.14
N ASP A 60 -5.08 7.55 16.44
CA ASP A 60 -4.16 6.56 17.05
C ASP A 60 -3.02 6.20 16.07
N THR A 61 -2.08 7.11 15.91
CA THR A 61 -0.88 6.89 15.11
C THR A 61 0.01 5.76 15.66
N GLY A 62 -0.05 5.53 16.98
CA GLY A 62 0.64 4.42 17.65
C GLY A 62 0.14 3.05 17.18
N LYS A 63 -1.15 2.93 16.88
CA LYS A 63 -1.75 1.72 16.29
C LYS A 63 -1.15 1.44 14.92
N VAL A 64 -1.07 2.44 14.04
CA VAL A 64 -0.48 2.27 12.70
C VAL A 64 0.96 1.77 12.81
N ARG A 65 1.76 2.37 13.69
CA ARG A 65 3.15 1.97 13.92
C ARG A 65 3.29 0.51 14.39
N ARG A 66 2.43 0.06 15.31
CA ARG A 66 2.41 -1.35 15.75
C ARG A 66 2.01 -2.27 14.59
N ASN A 67 0.99 -1.91 13.84
CA ASN A 67 0.48 -2.73 12.74
C ASN A 67 1.45 -2.83 11.56
N VAL A 68 2.34 -1.88 11.34
CA VAL A 68 3.44 -2.02 10.36
C VAL A 68 4.26 -3.28 10.65
N MET A 69 4.61 -3.51 11.91
CA MET A 69 5.36 -4.71 12.31
C MET A 69 4.52 -5.98 12.17
N GLU A 70 3.27 -5.95 12.64
CA GLU A 70 2.36 -7.10 12.55
C GLU A 70 2.15 -7.54 11.09
N VAL A 71 1.85 -6.59 10.19
CA VAL A 71 1.65 -6.90 8.76
C VAL A 71 2.94 -7.39 8.11
N ALA A 72 4.10 -6.84 8.48
CA ALA A 72 5.39 -7.35 7.99
C ALA A 72 5.62 -8.80 8.42
N LEU A 73 5.29 -9.15 9.67
CA LEU A 73 5.37 -10.52 10.17
C LEU A 73 4.38 -11.45 9.45
N ASP A 74 3.16 -10.99 9.17
CA ASP A 74 2.18 -11.73 8.40
C ASP A 74 2.69 -12.04 6.98
N TYR A 75 3.38 -11.09 6.32
CA TYR A 75 4.00 -11.32 5.01
C TYR A 75 5.02 -12.45 5.06
N LEU A 76 5.90 -12.45 6.06
CA LEU A 76 6.89 -13.51 6.23
C LEU A 76 6.22 -14.85 6.57
N ALA A 77 5.20 -14.83 7.44
CA ALA A 77 4.49 -16.03 7.87
C ALA A 77 3.76 -16.74 6.72
N VAL A 78 3.23 -16.00 5.74
CA VAL A 78 2.57 -16.59 4.56
C VAL A 78 3.56 -17.04 3.48
N GLY A 79 4.85 -16.79 3.65
CA GLY A 79 5.91 -17.27 2.75
C GLY A 79 6.41 -16.25 1.72
N ILE A 80 6.19 -14.96 1.94
CA ILE A 80 6.89 -13.92 1.16
C ILE A 80 8.38 -13.95 1.57
N ASP A 81 9.24 -14.24 0.62
CA ASP A 81 10.67 -14.31 0.82
C ASP A 81 11.31 -12.92 0.64
N PRO A 82 11.92 -12.33 1.69
CA PRO A 82 12.57 -11.03 1.60
C PRO A 82 13.83 -11.02 0.72
N ALA A 83 14.38 -12.20 0.39
CA ALA A 83 15.47 -12.30 -0.59
C ALA A 83 14.99 -12.17 -2.04
N ALA A 84 13.71 -12.50 -2.31
CA ALA A 84 13.10 -12.43 -3.63
C ALA A 84 12.19 -11.19 -3.81
N THR A 85 11.66 -10.65 -2.71
CA THR A 85 10.69 -9.56 -2.70
C THR A 85 11.21 -8.39 -1.86
N THR A 86 11.20 -7.19 -2.40
CA THR A 86 11.50 -5.98 -1.64
C THR A 86 10.27 -5.55 -0.84
N ILE A 87 10.34 -5.65 0.49
CA ILE A 87 9.32 -5.12 1.40
C ILE A 87 9.79 -3.75 1.88
N PHE A 88 8.94 -2.73 1.81
CA PHE A 88 9.31 -1.38 2.22
C PHE A 88 8.15 -0.62 2.87
N ILE A 89 8.49 0.38 3.68
CA ILE A 89 7.53 1.24 4.38
C ILE A 89 7.37 2.54 3.58
N GLN A 90 6.13 2.94 3.29
CA GLN A 90 5.82 4.10 2.46
C GLN A 90 6.45 5.39 3.00
N SER A 91 6.36 5.65 4.29
CA SER A 91 6.90 6.87 4.91
C SER A 91 8.44 6.95 4.88
N GLN A 92 9.13 5.85 4.58
CA GLN A 92 10.58 5.81 4.42
C GLN A 92 11.06 6.11 2.99
N ILE A 93 10.13 6.38 2.08
CA ILE A 93 10.42 6.78 0.69
C ILE A 93 9.96 8.24 0.52
N PRO A 94 10.80 9.24 0.87
CA PRO A 94 10.40 10.65 0.83
C PRO A 94 9.99 11.12 -0.56
N GLU A 95 10.50 10.49 -1.62
CA GLU A 95 10.18 10.80 -3.00
C GLU A 95 8.68 10.58 -3.32
N LEU A 96 8.00 9.66 -2.61
CA LEU A 96 6.55 9.46 -2.77
C LEU A 96 5.77 10.70 -2.30
N ALA A 97 6.17 11.28 -1.17
CA ALA A 97 5.55 12.50 -0.65
C ALA A 97 5.87 13.70 -1.55
N GLU A 98 7.12 13.81 -2.00
CA GLU A 98 7.55 14.86 -2.93
C GLU A 98 6.76 14.80 -4.24
N LEU A 99 6.64 13.62 -4.84
CA LEU A 99 5.88 13.40 -6.07
C LEU A 99 4.40 13.72 -5.88
N THR A 100 3.83 13.36 -4.74
CA THR A 100 2.46 13.70 -4.37
C THR A 100 2.26 15.22 -4.35
N TYR A 101 3.21 15.96 -3.76
CA TYR A 101 3.16 17.41 -3.74
C TYR A 101 3.17 18.02 -5.14
N TYR A 102 4.01 17.51 -6.05
CA TYR A 102 3.98 17.96 -7.46
C TYR A 102 2.63 17.69 -8.13
N TYR A 103 2.06 16.50 -7.94
CA TYR A 103 0.75 16.16 -8.52
C TYR A 103 -0.39 17.01 -7.96
N LEU A 104 -0.35 17.40 -6.68
CA LEU A 104 -1.34 18.30 -6.08
C LEU A 104 -1.40 19.67 -6.77
N ASN A 105 -0.30 20.11 -7.39
CA ASN A 105 -0.29 21.35 -8.19
C ASN A 105 -0.90 21.18 -9.59
N LEU A 106 -1.05 19.95 -10.06
CA LEU A 106 -1.59 19.62 -11.40
C LEU A 106 -3.05 19.17 -11.36
N VAL A 107 -3.53 18.72 -10.21
CA VAL A 107 -4.88 18.16 -10.05
C VAL A 107 -5.76 19.15 -9.29
N THR A 108 -6.88 19.54 -9.90
CA THR A 108 -7.84 20.43 -9.24
C THR A 108 -8.71 19.67 -8.23
N VAL A 109 -9.17 20.35 -7.16
CA VAL A 109 -10.11 19.81 -6.18
C VAL A 109 -11.36 19.25 -6.87
N ALA A 110 -11.92 19.99 -7.82
CA ALA A 110 -13.07 19.54 -8.59
C ALA A 110 -12.85 18.25 -9.40
N ARG A 111 -11.59 17.94 -9.77
CA ARG A 111 -11.25 16.67 -10.40
C ARG A 111 -11.20 15.53 -9.39
N LEU A 112 -10.64 15.76 -8.21
CA LEU A 112 -10.62 14.78 -7.12
C LEU A 112 -12.05 14.44 -6.67
N GLU A 113 -12.89 15.42 -6.45
CA GLU A 113 -14.30 15.24 -6.08
C GLU A 113 -15.12 14.45 -7.11
N ARG A 114 -14.72 14.44 -8.39
CA ARG A 114 -15.37 13.63 -9.43
C ARG A 114 -14.92 12.16 -9.44
N ASN A 115 -13.85 11.80 -8.73
CA ASN A 115 -13.40 10.42 -8.65
C ASN A 115 -14.45 9.57 -7.90
N PRO A 116 -14.97 8.49 -8.51
CA PRO A 116 -15.98 7.64 -7.87
C PRO A 116 -15.55 7.06 -6.53
N THR A 117 -14.29 6.65 -6.41
CA THR A 117 -13.73 6.07 -5.18
C THR A 117 -13.68 7.12 -4.07
N VAL A 118 -13.19 8.32 -4.37
CA VAL A 118 -13.16 9.44 -3.41
C VAL A 118 -14.56 9.80 -2.94
N LYS A 119 -15.51 9.92 -3.86
CA LYS A 119 -16.92 10.18 -3.51
C LYS A 119 -17.52 9.14 -2.57
N GLU A 120 -17.30 7.88 -2.88
CA GLU A 120 -17.84 6.79 -2.07
C GLU A 120 -17.20 6.76 -0.68
N GLU A 121 -15.90 6.98 -0.57
CA GLU A 121 -15.22 7.05 0.72
C GLU A 121 -15.69 8.26 1.56
N ILE A 122 -15.83 9.44 0.95
CA ILE A 122 -16.38 10.63 1.62
C ILE A 122 -17.76 10.30 2.20
N ARG A 123 -18.63 9.65 1.40
CA ARG A 123 -19.97 9.23 1.81
C ARG A 123 -19.96 8.24 2.96
N LEU A 124 -19.12 7.20 2.88
CA LEU A 124 -19.02 6.14 3.89
C LEU A 124 -18.49 6.65 5.23
N ARG A 125 -17.65 7.68 5.20
CA ARG A 125 -17.05 8.29 6.41
C ARG A 125 -17.87 9.42 7.00
N GLY A 126 -18.92 9.86 6.32
CA GLY A 126 -19.73 10.98 6.77
C GLY A 126 -19.02 12.33 6.77
N PHE A 127 -17.97 12.49 5.95
CA PHE A 127 -17.27 13.76 5.77
C PHE A 127 -18.13 14.72 4.94
N GLU A 128 -19.12 15.40 5.51
CA GLU A 128 -20.00 16.30 4.74
C GLU A 128 -19.22 17.48 4.16
N ARG A 129 -18.64 18.33 5.01
CA ARG A 129 -17.87 19.52 4.62
C ARG A 129 -16.45 19.55 5.20
N ASP A 130 -16.18 18.72 6.18
CA ASP A 130 -14.92 18.69 6.94
C ASP A 130 -13.99 17.56 6.45
N ILE A 131 -13.78 17.50 5.12
CA ILE A 131 -12.88 16.52 4.50
C ILE A 131 -11.44 16.90 4.83
N PRO A 132 -10.67 16.01 5.49
CA PRO A 132 -9.25 16.28 5.74
C PRO A 132 -8.48 16.50 4.44
N ALA A 133 -7.59 17.49 4.41
CA ALA A 133 -6.83 17.83 3.20
C ALA A 133 -5.89 16.70 2.72
N GLY A 134 -5.57 15.75 3.58
CA GLY A 134 -4.76 14.57 3.25
C GLY A 134 -5.56 13.39 2.70
N PHE A 135 -6.87 13.53 2.65
CA PHE A 135 -7.78 12.51 2.15
C PHE A 135 -7.92 12.61 0.62
#